data_670ac10e21863e4223b2b6ecae40edc2
#
_entry.id   670ac10e21863e4223b2b6ecae40edc2
#
_cell.length_a   1.000
_cell.length_b   1.000
_cell.length_c   1.000
_cell.angle_alpha   90.00
_cell.angle_beta   90.00
_cell.angle_gamma   90.00
#
_symmetry.space_group_name_H-M   'P 1'
#
loop_
_entity.id
_entity.type
_entity.pdbx_description
1 polymer ?
#
loop_
_entity_poly.entity_id
_entity_poly.type
_entity_poly.pdbx_seq_one_letter_code
_entity_poly.pdbx_strand_id
1 'polypeptide(L)'
;KPSVRLSMKILAIEFSSDHRSVAVLDGGRLLAEQTVTEGRDTAAVALIESALGQAKVGRLEIECIAVGIGPGSYTGIRAAIALTQGWQLALGVKVQGVDSLEALARGEQAGGRRGEVTLAVDAQRGEFYLAKFELSDDGIRNVEPTHLAKRKEYELLLTAGRPVIGPGLGDTFPAAEHVGCLAAGRSDFVEASQLEPVYLRQLDFVKVPPQREIPPV
;
A
#
# COMPACT_ATOMS: atom_id res chain seq x y z
N LYS A 1 -30.78 13.80 -18.87
CA LYS A 1 -30.54 12.36 -18.67
C LYS A 1 -29.34 12.26 -17.77
N PRO A 2 -29.40 11.60 -16.60
CA PRO A 2 -28.20 11.34 -15.83
C PRO A 2 -27.29 10.44 -16.69
N SER A 3 -26.06 10.88 -16.95
CA SER A 3 -25.05 10.01 -17.49
C SER A 3 -24.80 8.92 -16.46
N VAL A 4 -25.16 7.69 -16.78
CA VAL A 4 -24.71 6.52 -16.03
C VAL A 4 -23.18 6.54 -16.16
N ARG A 5 -22.47 7.07 -15.16
CA ARG A 5 -21.06 6.74 -15.02
C ARG A 5 -21.05 5.24 -14.78
N LEU A 6 -20.63 4.48 -15.77
CA LEU A 6 -20.28 3.07 -15.57
C LEU A 6 -19.23 3.09 -14.48
N SER A 7 -19.59 2.62 -13.30
CA SER A 7 -18.65 2.53 -12.18
C SER A 7 -17.65 1.45 -12.51
N MET A 8 -16.35 1.78 -12.40
CA MET A 8 -15.24 0.89 -12.72
C MET A 8 -15.09 -0.17 -11.62
N LYS A 9 -15.06 -1.45 -11.99
CA LYS A 9 -14.74 -2.54 -11.06
C LYS A 9 -13.24 -2.59 -10.79
N ILE A 10 -12.88 -2.41 -9.53
CA ILE A 10 -11.50 -2.32 -9.05
C ILE A 10 -11.19 -3.52 -8.16
N LEU A 11 -10.09 -4.21 -8.46
CA LEU A 11 -9.43 -5.13 -7.54
C LEU A 11 -8.30 -4.36 -6.86
N ALA A 12 -8.38 -4.17 -5.55
CA ALA A 12 -7.36 -3.50 -4.77
C ALA A 12 -6.53 -4.53 -3.99
N ILE A 13 -5.21 -4.33 -3.93
CA ILE A 13 -4.25 -5.22 -3.25
C ILE A 13 -3.37 -4.39 -2.34
N GLU A 14 -3.32 -4.72 -1.04
CA GLU A 14 -2.46 -4.05 -0.07
C GLU A 14 -1.68 -5.08 0.75
N PHE A 15 -0.35 -5.16 0.53
CA PHE A 15 0.54 -6.12 1.16
C PHE A 15 1.77 -5.46 1.81
N SER A 16 1.69 -4.16 2.09
CA SER A 16 2.82 -3.42 2.69
C SER A 16 3.04 -3.69 4.17
N SER A 17 2.13 -4.40 4.83
CA SER A 17 2.21 -4.75 6.25
C SER A 17 1.95 -6.25 6.48
N ASP A 18 1.98 -6.69 7.74
CA ASP A 18 1.61 -8.06 8.11
C ASP A 18 0.09 -8.30 7.96
N HIS A 19 -0.71 -7.23 7.92
CA HIS A 19 -2.12 -7.28 7.55
C HIS A 19 -2.25 -7.14 6.03
N ARG A 20 -2.27 -8.28 5.36
CA ARG A 20 -2.44 -8.32 3.90
C ARG A 20 -3.90 -8.36 3.56
N SER A 21 -4.35 -7.44 2.73
CA SER A 21 -5.74 -7.39 2.30
C SER A 21 -5.90 -7.29 0.79
N VAL A 22 -7.05 -7.79 0.34
CA VAL A 22 -7.54 -7.68 -1.04
C VAL A 22 -8.99 -7.26 -0.98
N ALA A 23 -9.35 -6.23 -1.73
CA ALA A 23 -10.71 -5.72 -1.81
C ALA A 23 -11.21 -5.66 -3.25
N VAL A 24 -12.52 -5.85 -3.42
CA VAL A 24 -13.23 -5.64 -4.68
C VAL A 24 -14.19 -4.48 -4.50
N LEU A 25 -14.08 -3.48 -5.37
CA LEU A 25 -14.91 -2.28 -5.33
C LEU A 25 -15.64 -2.07 -6.66
N ASP A 26 -16.78 -1.40 -6.58
CA ASP A 26 -17.54 -0.90 -7.73
C ASP A 26 -17.56 0.64 -7.65
N GLY A 27 -16.74 1.29 -8.44
CA GLY A 27 -16.37 2.68 -8.19
C GLY A 27 -15.67 2.82 -6.83
N GLY A 28 -16.13 3.71 -5.98
CA GLY A 28 -15.61 3.83 -4.60
C GLY A 28 -16.36 2.97 -3.57
N ARG A 29 -17.32 2.12 -3.99
CA ARG A 29 -18.14 1.31 -3.08
C ARG A 29 -17.53 -0.06 -2.87
N LEU A 30 -17.19 -0.40 -1.64
CA LEU A 30 -16.72 -1.74 -1.26
C LEU A 30 -17.78 -2.80 -1.52
N LEU A 31 -17.42 -3.87 -2.21
CA LEU A 31 -18.25 -5.06 -2.41
C LEU A 31 -17.81 -6.21 -1.47
N ALA A 32 -16.51 -6.41 -1.34
CA ALA A 32 -15.92 -7.39 -0.43
C ALA A 32 -14.48 -7.01 -0.10
N GLU A 33 -14.02 -7.36 1.10
CA GLU A 33 -12.61 -7.34 1.48
C GLU A 33 -12.26 -8.64 2.21
N GLN A 34 -11.06 -9.13 1.95
CA GLN A 34 -10.46 -10.26 2.64
C GLN A 34 -9.13 -9.83 3.24
N THR A 35 -8.92 -10.14 4.50
CA THR A 35 -7.69 -9.80 5.21
C THR A 35 -7.09 -11.04 5.86
N VAL A 36 -5.77 -11.12 5.85
CA VAL A 36 -4.99 -12.15 6.55
C VAL A 36 -3.94 -11.47 7.40
N THR A 37 -3.91 -11.83 8.68
CA THR A 37 -3.04 -11.24 9.70
C THR A 37 -1.84 -12.09 10.07
N GLU A 38 -1.83 -13.37 9.63
CA GLU A 38 -0.77 -14.32 9.96
C GLU A 38 -0.33 -15.10 8.71
N GLY A 39 0.98 -15.37 8.64
CA GLY A 39 1.58 -16.26 7.65
C GLY A 39 2.16 -15.56 6.42
N ARG A 40 3.49 -15.63 6.30
CA ARG A 40 4.21 -15.20 5.08
C ARG A 40 3.84 -16.04 3.85
N ASP A 41 3.25 -17.21 4.09
CA ASP A 41 2.90 -18.22 3.09
C ASP A 41 1.44 -18.16 2.61
N THR A 42 0.68 -17.15 3.02
CA THR A 42 -0.70 -17.01 2.53
C THR A 42 -0.67 -16.83 1.02
N ALA A 43 -1.23 -17.80 0.32
CA ALA A 43 -1.32 -17.77 -1.13
C ALA A 43 -2.13 -16.54 -1.57
N ALA A 44 -1.44 -15.49 -2.02
CA ALA A 44 -2.04 -14.23 -2.45
C ALA A 44 -3.16 -14.44 -3.48
N VAL A 45 -3.01 -15.46 -4.33
CA VAL A 45 -4.03 -15.87 -5.30
C VAL A 45 -5.30 -16.37 -4.61
N ALA A 46 -5.18 -17.14 -3.54
CA ALA A 46 -6.36 -17.61 -2.79
C ALA A 46 -7.11 -16.46 -2.12
N LEU A 47 -6.40 -15.43 -1.65
CA LEU A 47 -7.00 -14.25 -1.08
C LEU A 47 -7.78 -13.46 -2.14
N ILE A 48 -7.22 -13.31 -3.33
CA ILE A 48 -7.90 -12.69 -4.48
C ILE A 48 -9.17 -13.48 -4.87
N GLU A 49 -9.06 -14.79 -5.00
CA GLU A 49 -10.21 -15.65 -5.34
C GLU A 49 -11.32 -15.54 -4.29
N SER A 50 -10.96 -15.52 -3.01
CA SER A 50 -11.91 -15.36 -1.91
C SER A 50 -12.64 -14.01 -1.99
N ALA A 51 -11.92 -12.91 -2.23
CA ALA A 51 -12.50 -11.58 -2.38
C ALA A 51 -13.44 -11.50 -3.59
N LEU A 52 -13.02 -12.02 -4.74
CA LEU A 52 -13.84 -12.07 -5.96
C LEU A 52 -15.10 -12.92 -5.76
N GLY A 53 -14.96 -14.09 -5.14
CA GLY A 53 -16.07 -14.99 -4.85
C GLY A 53 -17.12 -14.37 -3.93
N GLN A 54 -16.68 -13.67 -2.86
CA GLN A 54 -17.55 -12.96 -1.94
C GLN A 54 -18.24 -11.77 -2.61
N ALA A 55 -17.52 -11.02 -3.44
CA ALA A 55 -18.05 -9.91 -4.21
C ALA A 55 -19.00 -10.37 -5.32
N LYS A 56 -18.99 -11.67 -5.70
CA LYS A 56 -19.67 -12.24 -6.87
C LYS A 56 -19.28 -11.54 -8.17
N VAL A 57 -18.00 -11.22 -8.30
CA VAL A 57 -17.40 -10.55 -9.47
C VAL A 57 -16.43 -11.52 -10.14
N GLY A 58 -16.57 -11.70 -11.45
CA GLY A 58 -15.67 -12.53 -12.25
C GLY A 58 -14.34 -11.81 -12.51
N ARG A 59 -13.26 -12.57 -12.70
CA ARG A 59 -11.94 -12.02 -13.02
C ARG A 59 -11.95 -11.11 -14.25
N LEU A 60 -12.74 -11.47 -15.27
CA LEU A 60 -12.86 -10.72 -16.53
C LEU A 60 -13.70 -9.44 -16.40
N GLU A 61 -14.38 -9.25 -15.27
CA GLU A 61 -15.14 -8.04 -15.01
C GLU A 61 -14.29 -6.95 -14.32
N ILE A 62 -13.09 -7.31 -13.85
CA ILE A 62 -12.16 -6.33 -13.27
C ILE A 62 -11.59 -5.45 -14.38
N GLU A 63 -11.75 -4.15 -14.22
CA GLU A 63 -11.33 -3.12 -15.18
C GLU A 63 -10.05 -2.40 -14.74
N CYS A 64 -9.78 -2.39 -13.42
CA CYS A 64 -8.60 -1.75 -12.84
C CYS A 64 -8.05 -2.58 -11.68
N ILE A 65 -6.72 -2.63 -11.57
CA ILE A 65 -6.05 -3.08 -10.36
C ILE A 65 -5.40 -1.88 -9.70
N ALA A 66 -5.77 -1.65 -8.44
CA ALA A 66 -5.12 -0.69 -7.57
C ALA A 66 -4.19 -1.43 -6.61
N VAL A 67 -2.94 -1.04 -6.54
CA VAL A 67 -1.94 -1.73 -5.72
C VAL A 67 -1.22 -0.80 -4.78
N GLY A 68 -1.13 -1.17 -3.50
CA GLY A 68 -0.30 -0.50 -2.52
C GLY A 68 1.18 -0.69 -2.87
N ILE A 69 1.86 0.43 -3.12
CA ILE A 69 3.28 0.43 -3.50
C ILE A 69 4.23 0.68 -2.31
N GLY A 70 3.71 0.69 -1.09
CA GLY A 70 4.47 0.96 0.13
C GLY A 70 4.44 2.44 0.53
N PRO A 71 5.28 2.82 1.50
CA PRO A 71 6.39 2.05 2.08
C PRO A 71 5.93 0.92 3.03
N GLY A 72 6.81 -0.08 3.24
CA GLY A 72 6.52 -1.20 4.14
C GLY A 72 7.25 -2.48 3.79
N SER A 73 6.56 -3.62 3.89
CA SER A 73 7.09 -4.97 3.65
C SER A 73 7.64 -5.12 2.23
N TYR A 74 8.96 -5.22 2.11
CA TYR A 74 9.65 -5.39 0.83
C TYR A 74 9.11 -6.56 -0.01
N THR A 75 8.95 -7.72 0.61
CA THR A 75 8.46 -8.93 -0.08
C THR A 75 6.98 -8.82 -0.44
N GLY A 76 6.16 -8.26 0.47
CA GLY A 76 4.73 -8.10 0.26
C GLY A 76 4.42 -7.16 -0.91
N ILE A 77 5.02 -5.97 -0.93
CA ILE A 77 4.83 -4.98 -2.00
C ILE A 77 5.24 -5.56 -3.37
N ARG A 78 6.39 -6.24 -3.44
CA ARG A 78 6.85 -6.85 -4.70
C ARG A 78 5.93 -7.96 -5.18
N ALA A 79 5.40 -8.78 -4.26
CA ALA A 79 4.42 -9.80 -4.62
C ALA A 79 3.14 -9.19 -5.18
N ALA A 80 2.62 -8.10 -4.58
CA ALA A 80 1.45 -7.39 -5.07
C ALA A 80 1.68 -6.78 -6.46
N ILE A 81 2.84 -6.14 -6.69
CA ILE A 81 3.22 -5.59 -8.00
C ILE A 81 3.34 -6.71 -9.04
N ALA A 82 3.99 -7.85 -8.72
CA ALA A 82 4.14 -8.96 -9.66
C ALA A 82 2.79 -9.57 -10.06
N LEU A 83 1.84 -9.69 -9.12
CA LEU A 83 0.47 -10.11 -9.41
C LEU A 83 -0.23 -9.11 -10.35
N THR A 84 -0.08 -7.82 -10.09
CA THR A 84 -0.64 -6.75 -10.92
C THR A 84 -0.08 -6.80 -12.35
N GLN A 85 1.23 -7.01 -12.49
CA GLN A 85 1.90 -7.17 -13.79
C GLN A 85 1.35 -8.38 -14.56
N GLY A 86 1.18 -9.52 -13.87
CA GLY A 86 0.59 -10.71 -14.47
C GLY A 86 -0.85 -10.50 -14.96
N TRP A 87 -1.67 -9.79 -14.19
CA TRP A 87 -3.05 -9.48 -14.57
C TRP A 87 -3.12 -8.51 -15.75
N GLN A 88 -2.32 -7.44 -15.74
CA GLN A 88 -2.29 -6.52 -16.87
C GLN A 88 -1.83 -7.22 -18.15
N LEU A 89 -0.80 -8.06 -18.06
CA LEU A 89 -0.31 -8.83 -19.21
C LEU A 89 -1.38 -9.77 -19.77
N ALA A 90 -2.17 -10.40 -18.90
CA ALA A 90 -3.17 -11.37 -19.31
C ALA A 90 -4.49 -10.75 -19.81
N LEU A 91 -4.92 -9.64 -19.22
CA LEU A 91 -6.26 -9.09 -19.42
C LEU A 91 -6.29 -7.62 -19.90
N GLY A 92 -5.14 -6.94 -19.95
CA GLY A 92 -5.07 -5.53 -20.38
C GLY A 92 -5.78 -4.54 -19.45
N VAL A 93 -5.93 -4.90 -18.15
CA VAL A 93 -6.61 -4.05 -17.17
C VAL A 93 -5.82 -2.76 -16.91
N LYS A 94 -6.52 -1.72 -16.52
CA LYS A 94 -5.89 -0.48 -16.03
C LYS A 94 -5.17 -0.74 -14.71
N VAL A 95 -4.11 0.01 -14.44
CA VAL A 95 -3.31 -0.15 -13.22
C VAL A 95 -3.05 1.19 -12.58
N GLN A 96 -3.14 1.24 -11.24
CA GLN A 96 -2.75 2.38 -10.40
C GLN A 96 -1.93 1.93 -9.21
N GLY A 97 -0.80 2.61 -8.98
CA GLY A 97 -0.05 2.51 -7.72
C GLY A 97 -0.59 3.52 -6.70
N VAL A 98 -0.78 3.09 -5.48
CA VAL A 98 -1.25 3.94 -4.37
C VAL A 98 -0.24 3.87 -3.23
N ASP A 99 0.18 5.01 -2.70
CA ASP A 99 1.03 5.07 -1.52
C ASP A 99 0.31 4.47 -0.31
N SER A 100 0.95 3.51 0.38
CA SER A 100 0.32 2.80 1.50
C SER A 100 0.10 3.68 2.73
N LEU A 101 0.91 4.74 2.93
CA LEU A 101 0.64 5.73 3.97
C LEU A 101 -0.56 6.60 3.62
N GLU A 102 -0.77 6.90 2.34
CA GLU A 102 -1.97 7.60 1.90
C GLU A 102 -3.24 6.73 2.12
N ALA A 103 -3.16 5.43 1.83
CA ALA A 103 -4.23 4.49 2.13
C ALA A 103 -4.51 4.42 3.65
N LEU A 104 -3.46 4.44 4.48
CA LEU A 104 -3.59 4.49 5.94
C LEU A 104 -4.26 5.80 6.39
N ALA A 105 -3.84 6.96 5.85
CA ALA A 105 -4.47 8.26 6.11
C ALA A 105 -5.97 8.24 5.77
N ARG A 106 -6.32 7.62 4.64
CA ARG A 106 -7.72 7.48 4.21
C ARG A 106 -8.52 6.62 5.19
N GLY A 107 -7.91 5.55 5.73
CA GLY A 107 -8.53 4.71 6.75
C GLY A 107 -8.81 5.47 8.04
N GLU A 108 -7.83 6.22 8.53
CA GLU A 108 -7.99 7.07 9.70
C GLU A 108 -9.09 8.13 9.53
N GLN A 109 -9.14 8.76 8.35
CA GLN A 109 -10.21 9.70 8.02
C GLN A 109 -11.58 9.03 8.01
N ALA A 110 -11.69 7.83 7.41
CA ALA A 110 -12.93 7.05 7.37
C ALA A 110 -13.38 6.63 8.78
N GLY A 111 -12.44 6.34 9.68
CA GLY A 111 -12.66 6.07 11.10
C GLY A 111 -13.06 7.30 11.92
N GLY A 112 -13.19 8.48 11.29
CA GLY A 112 -13.65 9.71 11.94
C GLY A 112 -12.55 10.62 12.47
N ARG A 113 -11.25 10.27 12.28
CA ARG A 113 -10.14 11.14 12.69
C ARG A 113 -10.10 12.40 11.83
N ARG A 114 -9.79 13.54 12.47
CA ARG A 114 -9.64 14.85 11.82
C ARG A 114 -8.41 15.56 12.36
N GLY A 115 -7.90 16.53 11.57
CA GLY A 115 -6.71 17.31 11.88
C GLY A 115 -5.41 16.67 11.39
N GLU A 116 -4.28 17.20 11.83
CA GLU A 116 -2.97 16.69 11.43
C GLU A 116 -2.63 15.38 12.13
N VAL A 117 -2.13 14.42 11.36
CA VAL A 117 -1.59 13.15 11.85
C VAL A 117 -0.23 12.89 11.23
N THR A 118 0.69 12.32 11.99
CA THR A 118 1.95 11.78 11.48
C THR A 118 1.77 10.26 11.34
N LEU A 119 2.02 9.75 10.15
CA LEU A 119 2.01 8.32 9.88
C LEU A 119 3.43 7.80 9.89
N ALA A 120 3.64 6.63 10.49
CA ALA A 120 4.95 6.03 10.65
C ALA A 120 4.94 4.55 10.30
N VAL A 121 5.94 4.10 9.53
CA VAL A 121 6.19 2.69 9.23
C VAL A 121 7.64 2.37 9.55
N ASP A 122 7.87 1.25 10.23
CA ASP A 122 9.24 0.79 10.53
C ASP A 122 10.00 0.48 9.22
N ALA A 123 11.04 1.26 8.95
CA ALA A 123 11.92 1.07 7.81
C ALA A 123 13.08 0.10 8.13
N GLN A 124 13.05 -0.55 9.30
CA GLN A 124 14.10 -1.40 9.84
C GLN A 124 15.41 -0.65 10.17
N ARG A 125 16.32 -1.29 10.90
CA ARG A 125 17.62 -0.74 11.29
C ARG A 125 17.55 0.55 12.12
N GLY A 126 16.44 0.77 12.84
CA GLY A 126 16.23 1.96 13.67
C GLY A 126 15.87 3.21 12.89
N GLU A 127 15.33 3.06 11.70
CA GLU A 127 14.79 4.13 10.86
C GLU A 127 13.28 3.93 10.65
N PHE A 128 12.59 5.00 10.30
CA PHE A 128 11.15 5.04 10.09
C PHE A 128 10.84 5.81 8.80
N TYR A 129 9.87 5.33 8.03
CA TYR A 129 9.21 6.17 7.04
C TYR A 129 8.17 7.01 7.76
N LEU A 130 8.28 8.32 7.63
CA LEU A 130 7.34 9.28 8.19
C LEU A 130 6.68 10.07 7.08
N ALA A 131 5.39 10.33 7.22
CA ALA A 131 4.64 11.27 6.39
C ALA A 131 3.61 11.99 7.26
N LYS A 132 3.24 13.22 6.90
CA LYS A 132 2.21 13.97 7.59
C LYS A 132 1.04 14.25 6.68
N PHE A 133 -0.16 13.99 7.19
CA PHE A 133 -1.40 14.25 6.50
C PHE A 133 -2.31 15.16 7.34
N GLU A 134 -3.08 15.98 6.67
CA GLU A 134 -4.24 16.66 7.24
C GLU A 134 -5.49 15.92 6.78
N LEU A 135 -6.32 15.54 7.75
CA LEU A 135 -7.56 14.80 7.57
C LEU A 135 -8.73 15.76 7.80
N SER A 136 -9.61 15.88 6.81
CA SER A 136 -10.79 16.75 6.87
C SER A 136 -12.04 16.01 6.35
N ASP A 137 -13.18 16.63 6.41
CA ASP A 137 -14.41 16.07 5.84
C ASP A 137 -14.36 16.03 4.31
N ASP A 138 -13.61 16.94 3.70
CA ASP A 138 -13.46 17.04 2.25
C ASP A 138 -12.44 16.03 1.67
N GLY A 139 -11.61 15.42 2.52
CA GLY A 139 -10.59 14.46 2.07
C GLY A 139 -9.32 14.45 2.93
N ILE A 140 -8.30 13.87 2.36
CA ILE A 140 -6.95 13.81 2.93
C ILE A 140 -6.00 14.67 2.10
N ARG A 141 -5.08 15.34 2.76
CA ARG A 141 -4.05 16.16 2.12
C ARG A 141 -2.68 15.83 2.69
N ASN A 142 -1.75 15.47 1.83
CA ASN A 142 -0.36 15.30 2.24
C ASN A 142 0.24 16.68 2.57
N VAL A 143 0.70 16.87 3.81
CA VAL A 143 1.30 18.10 4.33
C VAL A 143 2.81 18.02 4.29
N GLU A 144 3.35 16.84 4.57
CA GLU A 144 4.78 16.56 4.53
C GLU A 144 4.99 15.21 3.82
N PRO A 145 5.72 15.20 2.68
CA PRO A 145 5.96 13.99 1.91
C PRO A 145 6.67 12.92 2.72
N THR A 146 6.47 11.67 2.32
CA THR A 146 7.14 10.53 2.93
C THR A 146 8.66 10.70 2.87
N HIS A 147 9.32 10.61 4.01
CA HIS A 147 10.76 10.68 4.15
C HIS A 147 11.29 9.62 5.10
N LEU A 148 12.59 9.36 5.03
CA LEU A 148 13.27 8.44 5.94
C LEU A 148 13.80 9.22 7.15
N ALA A 149 13.31 8.88 8.34
CA ALA A 149 13.68 9.49 9.61
C ALA A 149 14.46 8.52 10.49
N LYS A 150 15.37 9.03 11.31
CA LYS A 150 16.07 8.24 12.32
C LYS A 150 15.19 8.06 13.57
N ARG A 151 15.48 7.02 14.35
CA ARG A 151 14.79 6.72 15.64
C ARG A 151 14.64 7.94 16.54
N LYS A 152 15.67 8.78 16.64
CA LYS A 152 15.65 9.98 17.47
C LYS A 152 14.54 10.97 17.07
N GLU A 153 14.34 11.15 15.79
CA GLU A 153 13.29 12.05 15.25
C GLU A 153 11.90 11.48 15.58
N TYR A 154 11.70 10.17 15.35
CA TYR A 154 10.48 9.46 15.72
C TYR A 154 10.17 9.58 17.22
N GLU A 155 11.17 9.37 18.10
CA GLU A 155 11.02 9.52 19.55
C GLU A 155 10.66 10.95 19.97
N LEU A 156 11.19 11.96 19.30
CA LEU A 156 10.81 13.36 19.54
C LEU A 156 9.33 13.63 19.21
N LEU A 157 8.80 13.03 18.13
CA LEU A 157 7.39 13.14 17.79
C LEU A 157 6.49 12.53 18.87
N LEU A 158 6.85 11.36 19.39
CA LEU A 158 6.12 10.70 20.49
C LEU A 158 6.14 11.55 21.76
N THR A 159 7.29 12.09 22.14
CA THR A 159 7.42 12.91 23.35
C THR A 159 6.73 14.28 23.24
N ALA A 160 6.57 14.79 22.03
CA ALA A 160 5.82 16.01 21.78
C ALA A 160 4.29 15.85 21.90
N GLY A 161 3.80 14.64 22.19
CA GLY A 161 2.37 14.34 22.31
C GLY A 161 1.59 14.46 20.99
N ARG A 162 2.28 14.40 19.86
CA ARG A 162 1.64 14.42 18.54
C ARG A 162 1.07 13.03 18.21
N PRO A 163 -0.09 12.94 17.55
CA PRO A 163 -0.61 11.65 17.12
C PRO A 163 0.31 11.04 16.06
N VAL A 164 0.98 9.95 16.43
CA VAL A 164 1.76 9.11 15.51
C VAL A 164 1.06 7.79 15.36
N ILE A 165 0.77 7.39 14.14
CA ILE A 165 -0.07 6.24 13.80
C ILE A 165 0.65 5.37 12.77
N GLY A 166 0.50 4.07 12.89
CA GLY A 166 1.03 3.15 11.89
C GLY A 166 1.19 1.73 12.39
N PRO A 167 1.56 0.79 11.52
CA PRO A 167 1.81 -0.60 11.87
C PRO A 167 2.79 -0.74 13.04
N GLY A 168 2.38 -1.46 14.08
CA GLY A 168 3.17 -1.65 15.30
C GLY A 168 3.01 -0.54 16.36
N LEU A 169 2.20 0.49 16.10
CA LEU A 169 1.87 1.58 17.04
C LEU A 169 0.41 1.50 17.53
N GLY A 170 -0.31 0.48 17.13
CA GLY A 170 -1.71 0.21 17.40
C GLY A 170 -2.23 -0.79 16.37
N ASP A 171 -3.53 -1.02 16.35
CA ASP A 171 -4.19 -1.95 15.42
C ASP A 171 -4.54 -1.29 14.08
N THR A 172 -3.72 -0.35 13.62
CA THR A 172 -3.98 0.43 12.41
C THR A 172 -3.01 0.06 11.30
N PHE A 173 -3.56 -0.39 10.17
CA PHE A 173 -2.81 -0.87 9.03
C PHE A 173 -3.38 -0.30 7.73
N PRO A 174 -2.56 -0.11 6.68
CA PRO A 174 -3.08 0.14 5.35
C PRO A 174 -4.00 -1.00 4.92
N ALA A 175 -5.15 -0.68 4.31
CA ALA A 175 -6.14 -1.65 3.89
C ALA A 175 -6.48 -1.51 2.39
N ALA A 176 -6.76 -2.63 1.72
CA ALA A 176 -7.06 -2.66 0.30
C ALA A 176 -8.34 -1.88 -0.05
N GLU A 177 -9.34 -1.86 0.83
CA GLU A 177 -10.50 -0.98 0.68
C GLU A 177 -10.09 0.46 0.41
N HIS A 178 -9.17 1.00 1.23
CA HIS A 178 -8.76 2.40 1.12
C HIS A 178 -7.88 2.66 -0.10
N VAL A 179 -7.05 1.68 -0.50
CA VAL A 179 -6.33 1.70 -1.78
C VAL A 179 -7.31 1.81 -2.94
N GLY A 180 -8.36 0.97 -2.95
CA GLY A 180 -9.39 0.99 -3.97
C GLY A 180 -10.23 2.27 -3.97
N CYS A 181 -10.58 2.80 -2.80
CA CYS A 181 -11.30 4.08 -2.68
C CYS A 181 -10.51 5.25 -3.26
N LEU A 182 -9.21 5.32 -2.99
CA LEU A 182 -8.33 6.35 -3.55
C LEU A 182 -8.21 6.21 -5.06
N ALA A 183 -8.04 5.00 -5.56
CA ALA A 183 -7.94 4.71 -6.99
C ALA A 183 -9.22 5.07 -7.76
N ALA A 184 -10.39 4.86 -7.17
CA ALA A 184 -11.67 5.19 -7.80
C ALA A 184 -11.83 6.70 -8.12
N GLY A 185 -11.16 7.57 -7.39
CA GLY A 185 -11.14 9.02 -7.59
C GLY A 185 -10.09 9.51 -8.59
N ARG A 186 -9.26 8.62 -9.14
CA ARG A 186 -8.07 8.97 -9.95
C ARG A 186 -8.20 8.48 -11.40
N SER A 187 -7.36 9.05 -12.26
CA SER A 187 -7.26 8.66 -13.68
C SER A 187 -5.80 8.55 -14.17
N ASP A 188 -4.84 8.58 -13.26
CA ASP A 188 -3.40 8.47 -13.49
C ASP A 188 -2.98 7.00 -13.61
N PHE A 189 -3.51 6.32 -14.62
CA PHE A 189 -3.16 4.93 -14.90
C PHE A 189 -1.74 4.82 -15.45
N VAL A 190 -1.06 3.75 -15.05
CA VAL A 190 0.31 3.46 -15.47
C VAL A 190 0.41 2.06 -16.07
N GLU A 191 1.48 1.81 -16.82
CA GLU A 191 1.85 0.44 -17.18
C GLU A 191 2.38 -0.27 -15.93
N ALA A 192 1.95 -1.51 -15.69
CA ALA A 192 2.36 -2.26 -14.51
C ALA A 192 3.88 -2.50 -14.44
N SER A 193 4.55 -2.49 -15.58
CA SER A 193 6.02 -2.56 -15.66
C SER A 193 6.72 -1.32 -15.12
N GLN A 194 6.01 -0.20 -14.98
CA GLN A 194 6.51 1.07 -14.44
C GLN A 194 6.23 1.21 -12.93
N LEU A 195 5.51 0.26 -12.34
CA LEU A 195 5.28 0.27 -10.89
C LEU A 195 6.58 0.02 -10.15
N GLU A 196 6.96 0.96 -9.33
CA GLU A 196 8.11 0.85 -8.44
C GLU A 196 7.67 0.97 -6.97
N PRO A 197 8.16 0.10 -6.09
CA PRO A 197 7.95 0.27 -4.66
C PRO A 197 8.54 1.59 -4.16
N VAL A 198 7.90 2.20 -3.18
CA VAL A 198 8.43 3.40 -2.50
C VAL A 198 9.65 3.01 -1.68
N TYR A 199 10.85 3.17 -2.25
CA TYR A 199 12.13 2.95 -1.57
C TYR A 199 12.87 4.28 -1.41
N LEU A 200 12.87 4.80 -0.18
CA LEU A 200 13.59 6.04 0.13
C LEU A 200 15.01 5.80 0.65
N ARG A 201 15.35 4.55 0.94
CA ARG A 201 16.71 4.22 1.38
C ARG A 201 17.64 4.12 0.18
N GLN A 202 18.71 4.90 0.19
CA GLN A 202 19.82 4.68 -0.74
C GLN A 202 20.45 3.33 -0.48
N LEU A 203 20.68 2.56 -1.56
CA LEU A 203 21.38 1.29 -1.48
C LEU A 203 22.86 1.57 -1.28
N ASP A 204 23.34 1.47 -0.04
CA ASP A 204 24.77 1.38 0.23
C ASP A 204 25.25 -0.03 -0.15
N PHE A 205 25.81 -0.16 -1.32
CA PHE A 205 26.47 -1.40 -1.71
C PHE A 205 27.68 -1.61 -0.80
N VAL A 206 27.60 -2.63 0.05
CA VAL A 206 28.77 -3.10 0.79
C VAL A 206 29.82 -3.52 -0.24
N LYS A 207 30.97 -2.83 -0.26
CA LYS A 207 32.10 -3.25 -1.12
C LYS A 207 32.42 -4.70 -0.80
N VAL A 208 32.39 -5.54 -1.83
CA VAL A 208 32.79 -6.95 -1.70
C VAL A 208 34.20 -6.96 -1.09
N PRO A 209 34.43 -7.67 0.03
CA PRO A 209 35.77 -7.79 0.56
C PRO A 209 36.70 -8.36 -0.52
N PRO A 210 37.97 -7.93 -0.60
CA PRO A 210 38.88 -8.43 -1.61
C PRO A 210 38.94 -9.95 -1.57
N GLN A 211 38.93 -10.56 -2.75
CA GLN A 211 39.00 -12.01 -2.87
C GLN A 211 40.27 -12.49 -2.12
N ARG A 212 40.10 -13.52 -1.27
CA ARG A 212 41.24 -14.20 -0.66
C ARG A 212 42.10 -14.75 -1.79
N GLU A 213 43.35 -14.28 -1.85
CA GLU A 213 44.36 -14.92 -2.69
C GLU A 213 44.54 -16.36 -2.20
N ILE A 214 44.26 -17.33 -3.07
CA ILE A 214 44.56 -18.74 -2.80
C ILE A 214 46.07 -18.92 -3.08
N PRO A 215 46.88 -19.30 -2.09
CA PRO A 215 48.28 -19.52 -2.35
C PRO A 215 48.44 -20.66 -3.36
N PRO A 216 49.40 -20.57 -4.27
CA PRO A 216 49.65 -21.64 -5.23
C PRO A 216 50.08 -22.92 -4.48
N VAL A 217 49.57 -24.06 -4.95
CA VAL A 217 49.87 -25.41 -4.47
C VAL A 217 51.29 -25.77 -4.87
#